data_85fab18f370967ae3c636e7a60c2379f
#
_entry.id   85fab18f370967ae3c636e7a60c2379f
#
_cell.length_a   1.000
_cell.length_b   1.000
_cell.length_c   1.000
_cell.angle_alpha   90.00
_cell.angle_beta   90.00
_cell.angle_gamma   90.00
#
_symmetry.space_group_name_H-M   'P 1'
#
loop_
_entity.id
_entity.type
_entity.pdbx_description
1 polymer ?
#
loop_
_entity_poly.entity_id
_entity_poly.type
_entity_poly.pdbx_seq_one_letter_code
_entity_poly.pdbx_strand_id
1 'polypeptide(L)'
;LKILYHTLNDREDTYCERVFAPWTDMEEEMKKHGMKLFALETGDEITHFDMLGFTLQYELSYSNIVNMLMLADIPVRAKDRDESYPIVCGGGPCAYNAEPVADIFDFFMLGEGEDSIHEVVEEYVKWKKSGKKNKRDYLEAIAEIEGIYVPSFYDVEYNDDNTVKSVTPNNPHAKPKVRKRIMKDFNATYAPETIIVPFGEVVHDRVMLEVMRGCLRGCRFCQAGYIYRPLRERKPERLLGIAENLLACSGYDEISLSSLSTSDFSGLRDLTDGLLKITEEKKIGLSLPSLRIDNFSLELMEKVQKVRKTGITFAPEAGTQILRDVINKNIN
;
A
#
# COMPACT_ATOMS: atom_id res chain seq x y z
N LEU A 1 1.46 -3.13 2.90
CA LEU A 1 2.47 -3.50 3.88
C LEU A 1 2.82 -4.98 3.82
N LYS A 2 1.84 -5.92 4.03
CA LYS A 2 2.12 -7.38 4.09
C LYS A 2 2.83 -7.92 2.84
N ILE A 3 2.44 -7.53 1.63
CA ILE A 3 3.10 -7.95 0.38
C ILE A 3 4.57 -7.54 0.39
N LEU A 4 4.88 -6.26 0.63
CA LEU A 4 6.26 -5.77 0.64
C LEU A 4 7.10 -6.40 1.76
N TYR A 5 6.50 -6.64 2.94
CA TYR A 5 7.17 -7.34 4.03
C TYR A 5 7.61 -8.75 3.62
N HIS A 6 6.71 -9.54 3.02
CA HIS A 6 7.05 -10.88 2.53
C HIS A 6 8.05 -10.82 1.38
N THR A 7 7.80 -9.96 0.37
CA THR A 7 8.68 -9.79 -0.79
C THR A 7 10.12 -9.46 -0.39
N LEU A 8 10.31 -8.64 0.63
CA LEU A 8 11.64 -8.29 1.14
C LEU A 8 12.26 -9.42 1.97
N ASN A 9 11.47 -10.11 2.80
CA ASN A 9 11.98 -11.21 3.62
C ASN A 9 12.19 -12.52 2.86
N ASP A 10 11.63 -12.65 1.65
CA ASP A 10 11.93 -13.77 0.73
C ASP A 10 13.32 -13.60 0.05
N ARG A 11 13.98 -12.45 0.22
CA ARG A 11 15.34 -12.21 -0.26
C ARG A 11 16.36 -12.69 0.78
N GLU A 12 17.46 -13.28 0.30
CA GLU A 12 18.59 -13.71 1.16
C GLU A 12 19.45 -12.56 1.69
N ASP A 13 19.38 -11.38 1.03
CA ASP A 13 20.22 -10.21 1.32
C ASP A 13 19.49 -9.08 2.05
N THR A 14 18.25 -9.31 2.47
CA THR A 14 17.38 -8.30 3.07
C THR A 14 16.67 -8.86 4.30
N TYR A 15 16.55 -8.02 5.31
CA TYR A 15 15.76 -8.29 6.50
C TYR A 15 14.80 -7.11 6.73
N CYS A 16 13.51 -7.37 6.68
CA CYS A 16 12.46 -6.36 6.81
C CYS A 16 11.69 -6.55 8.10
N GLU A 17 11.59 -5.50 8.89
CA GLU A 17 10.80 -5.45 10.12
C GLU A 17 9.69 -4.41 10.03
N ARG A 18 8.73 -4.52 10.94
CA ARG A 18 7.59 -3.63 11.03
C ARG A 18 7.74 -2.68 12.19
N VAL A 19 7.35 -1.44 11.97
CA VAL A 19 7.22 -0.44 13.02
C VAL A 19 5.91 0.32 12.85
N PHE A 20 5.27 0.66 13.95
CA PHE A 20 4.03 1.43 13.97
C PHE A 20 4.20 2.67 14.85
N ALA A 21 3.44 3.73 14.52
CA ALA A 21 3.35 4.88 15.39
C ALA A 21 2.76 4.45 16.75
N PRO A 22 3.45 4.70 17.85
CA PRO A 22 2.93 4.36 19.16
C PRO A 22 1.69 5.21 19.49
N TRP A 23 0.78 4.66 20.28
CA TRP A 23 -0.30 5.44 20.86
C TRP A 23 0.26 6.30 22.01
N THR A 24 -0.53 7.26 22.47
CA THR A 24 -0.08 8.27 23.44
C THR A 24 0.48 7.68 24.74
N ASP A 25 -0.14 6.63 25.26
CA ASP A 25 0.30 5.94 26.49
C ASP A 25 1.67 5.29 26.34
N MET A 26 1.88 4.59 25.24
CA MET A 26 3.19 4.00 24.92
C MET A 26 4.25 5.07 24.64
N GLU A 27 3.88 6.15 23.95
CA GLU A 27 4.79 7.27 23.68
C GLU A 27 5.25 7.94 25.00
N GLU A 28 4.32 8.13 25.95
CA GLU A 28 4.64 8.67 27.26
C GLU A 28 5.63 7.77 28.03
N GLU A 29 5.41 6.47 28.05
CA GLU A 29 6.33 5.52 28.70
C GLU A 29 7.69 5.46 28.00
N MET A 30 7.72 5.50 26.66
CA MET A 30 8.98 5.57 25.92
C MET A 30 9.79 6.81 26.31
N LYS A 31 9.17 7.98 26.33
CA LYS A 31 9.82 9.24 26.74
C LYS A 31 10.30 9.21 28.19
N LYS A 32 9.50 8.69 29.10
CA LYS A 32 9.84 8.55 30.53
C LYS A 32 11.05 7.65 30.76
N HIS A 33 11.21 6.61 29.95
CA HIS A 33 12.32 5.65 30.07
C HIS A 33 13.49 5.95 29.11
N GLY A 34 13.43 7.02 28.33
CA GLY A 34 14.46 7.37 27.35
C GLY A 34 14.60 6.34 26.23
N MET A 35 13.50 5.63 25.90
CA MET A 35 13.48 4.61 24.85
C MET A 35 13.20 5.28 23.49
N LYS A 36 13.98 4.91 22.49
CA LYS A 36 13.72 5.30 21.10
C LYS A 36 12.72 4.37 20.45
N LEU A 37 12.14 4.82 19.33
CA LEU A 37 11.23 3.98 18.54
C LEU A 37 11.97 2.76 17.99
N PHE A 38 11.34 1.59 18.11
CA PHE A 38 11.93 0.30 17.79
C PHE A 38 11.01 -0.54 16.89
N ALA A 39 11.62 -1.48 16.18
CA ALA A 39 10.92 -2.44 15.34
C ALA A 39 10.32 -3.58 16.18
N LEU A 40 9.25 -4.22 15.65
CA LEU A 40 8.47 -5.19 16.43
C LEU A 40 9.12 -6.57 16.55
N GLU A 41 9.87 -6.98 15.54
CA GLU A 41 10.38 -8.35 15.46
C GLU A 41 11.60 -8.55 16.38
N THR A 42 12.59 -7.66 16.29
CA THR A 42 13.82 -7.75 17.12
C THR A 42 13.79 -6.83 18.34
N GLY A 43 13.02 -5.74 18.30
CA GLY A 43 13.11 -4.66 19.29
C GLY A 43 14.27 -3.71 19.06
N ASP A 44 14.96 -3.78 17.93
CA ASP A 44 16.04 -2.88 17.58
C ASP A 44 15.52 -1.47 17.28
N GLU A 45 16.29 -0.45 17.68
CA GLU A 45 15.99 0.94 17.34
C GLU A 45 15.96 1.12 15.83
N ILE A 46 14.97 1.86 15.30
CA ILE A 46 14.83 2.05 13.86
C ILE A 46 15.98 2.82 13.22
N THR A 47 16.82 3.47 13.99
CA THR A 47 18.09 4.08 13.55
C THR A 47 19.13 3.06 13.09
N HIS A 48 19.03 1.80 13.50
CA HIS A 48 19.95 0.73 13.12
C HIS A 48 19.65 0.13 11.75
N PHE A 49 18.50 0.45 11.18
CA PHE A 49 18.11 -0.03 9.85
C PHE A 49 18.71 0.82 8.73
N ASP A 50 18.94 0.22 7.60
CA ASP A 50 19.49 0.90 6.42
C ASP A 50 18.46 1.80 5.72
N MET A 51 17.16 1.43 5.80
CA MET A 51 16.07 2.13 5.11
C MET A 51 14.78 2.09 5.94
N LEU A 52 14.06 3.20 5.97
CA LEU A 52 12.74 3.33 6.60
C LEU A 52 11.70 3.61 5.50
N GLY A 53 10.80 2.66 5.27
CA GLY A 53 9.71 2.78 4.29
C GLY A 53 8.38 3.11 4.95
N PHE A 54 7.80 4.26 4.62
CA PHE A 54 6.49 4.68 5.12
C PHE A 54 5.38 4.44 4.09
N THR A 55 4.29 3.80 4.54
CA THR A 55 3.08 3.65 3.73
C THR A 55 2.17 4.88 3.91
N LEU A 56 2.08 5.70 2.87
CA LEU A 56 1.30 6.94 2.85
C LEU A 56 -0.12 6.66 2.39
N GLN A 57 -0.98 6.22 3.32
CA GLN A 57 -2.35 5.81 3.00
C GLN A 57 -3.32 7.00 2.94
N TYR A 58 -3.15 8.00 3.81
CA TYR A 58 -3.92 9.24 3.80
C TYR A 58 -3.16 10.36 4.54
N GLU A 59 -3.48 11.59 4.23
CA GLU A 59 -2.68 12.78 4.58
C GLU A 59 -2.66 13.07 6.08
N LEU A 60 -3.71 12.69 6.84
CA LEU A 60 -3.76 12.91 8.29
C LEU A 60 -2.69 12.10 9.06
N SER A 61 -2.05 11.12 8.42
CA SER A 61 -0.94 10.37 9.03
C SER A 61 0.42 11.08 8.95
N TYR A 62 0.54 12.20 8.26
CA TYR A 62 1.84 12.88 8.09
C TYR A 62 2.46 13.34 9.40
N SER A 63 1.65 13.82 10.35
CA SER A 63 2.14 14.19 11.69
C SER A 63 2.70 12.99 12.46
N ASN A 64 2.12 11.80 12.28
CA ASN A 64 2.65 10.59 12.90
C ASN A 64 4.02 10.21 12.34
N ILE A 65 4.27 10.40 11.05
CA ILE A 65 5.58 10.16 10.44
C ILE A 65 6.64 11.08 11.07
N VAL A 66 6.32 12.37 11.19
CA VAL A 66 7.20 13.34 11.87
C VAL A 66 7.49 12.89 13.30
N ASN A 67 6.45 12.51 14.06
CA ASN A 67 6.60 12.03 15.42
C ASN A 67 7.45 10.76 15.52
N MET A 68 7.27 9.79 14.61
CA MET A 68 8.07 8.56 14.58
C MET A 68 9.56 8.86 14.35
N LEU A 69 9.90 9.78 13.43
CA LEU A 69 11.29 10.20 13.22
C LEU A 69 11.86 10.90 14.47
N MET A 70 11.07 11.77 15.12
CA MET A 70 11.48 12.44 16.35
C MET A 70 11.69 11.47 17.51
N LEU A 71 10.83 10.46 17.66
CA LEU A 71 10.97 9.41 18.69
C LEU A 71 12.18 8.50 18.48
N ALA A 72 12.72 8.50 17.28
CA ALA A 72 13.94 7.77 16.94
C ALA A 72 15.20 8.65 16.92
N ASP A 73 15.12 9.93 17.25
CA ASP A 73 16.19 10.92 17.09
C ASP A 73 16.75 10.99 15.66
N ILE A 74 15.88 10.78 14.65
CA ILE A 74 16.22 10.93 13.24
C ILE A 74 15.83 12.34 12.78
N PRO A 75 16.73 13.11 12.16
CA PRO A 75 16.39 14.42 11.63
C PRO A 75 15.20 14.34 10.67
N VAL A 76 14.17 15.19 10.91
CA VAL A 76 12.92 15.12 10.14
C VAL A 76 13.15 15.46 8.68
N ARG A 77 13.96 16.48 8.39
CA ARG A 77 14.21 16.90 7.01
C ARG A 77 15.27 16.05 6.33
N ALA A 78 15.03 15.64 5.11
CA ALA A 78 15.96 14.84 4.31
C ALA A 78 17.34 15.48 4.14
N LYS A 79 17.38 16.81 3.99
CA LYS A 79 18.64 17.57 3.85
C LYS A 79 19.53 17.57 5.10
N ASP A 80 18.96 17.26 6.27
CA ASP A 80 19.67 17.25 7.56
C ASP A 80 20.15 15.83 7.92
N ARG A 81 19.89 14.82 7.07
CA ARG A 81 20.35 13.43 7.20
C ARG A 81 21.52 13.16 6.27
N ASP A 82 22.65 12.81 6.84
CA ASP A 82 23.82 12.30 6.12
C ASP A 82 23.78 10.76 5.96
N GLU A 83 24.89 10.16 5.54
CA GLU A 83 25.02 8.72 5.30
C GLU A 83 24.99 7.86 6.58
N SER A 84 25.01 8.45 7.76
CA SER A 84 24.91 7.77 9.05
C SER A 84 23.46 7.46 9.45
N TYR A 85 22.49 8.14 8.84
CA TYR A 85 21.07 7.92 9.07
C TYR A 85 20.45 6.97 8.03
N PRO A 86 19.35 6.28 8.37
CA PRO A 86 18.58 5.53 7.40
C PRO A 86 18.10 6.38 6.23
N ILE A 87 18.01 5.78 5.05
CA ILE A 87 17.27 6.36 3.92
C ILE A 87 15.77 6.33 4.25
N VAL A 88 15.10 7.47 4.15
CA VAL A 88 13.66 7.58 4.42
C VAL A 88 12.88 7.66 3.12
N CYS A 89 12.05 6.67 2.84
CA CYS A 89 11.25 6.62 1.63
C CYS A 89 9.76 6.49 1.91
N GLY A 90 8.94 6.93 0.96
CA GLY A 90 7.49 6.87 1.05
C GLY A 90 6.85 6.22 -0.18
N GLY A 91 5.73 5.53 0.03
CA GLY A 91 4.93 4.95 -1.04
C GLY A 91 3.45 4.86 -0.66
N GLY A 92 2.59 4.56 -1.61
CA GLY A 92 1.15 4.48 -1.39
C GLY A 92 0.36 5.60 -2.08
N PRO A 93 -0.97 5.68 -1.85
CA PRO A 93 -1.83 6.59 -2.61
C PRO A 93 -1.47 8.08 -2.44
N CYS A 94 -1.04 8.52 -1.25
CA CYS A 94 -0.68 9.92 -1.04
C CYS A 94 0.67 10.31 -1.65
N ALA A 95 1.52 9.34 -2.02
CA ALA A 95 2.78 9.61 -2.72
C ALA A 95 2.57 10.27 -4.11
N TYR A 96 1.36 10.16 -4.67
CA TYR A 96 1.00 10.87 -5.92
C TYR A 96 0.87 12.38 -5.76
N ASN A 97 0.78 12.87 -4.52
CA ASN A 97 0.89 14.28 -4.16
C ASN A 97 1.98 14.40 -3.09
N ALA A 98 3.23 14.21 -3.49
CA ALA A 98 4.38 14.11 -2.58
C ALA A 98 4.83 15.48 -2.03
N GLU A 99 4.58 16.57 -2.74
CA GLU A 99 5.12 17.89 -2.43
C GLU A 99 4.84 18.40 -1.00
N PRO A 100 3.66 18.18 -0.38
CA PRO A 100 3.43 18.60 1.00
C PRO A 100 4.41 18.01 2.04
N VAL A 101 5.05 16.87 1.71
CA VAL A 101 6.00 16.17 2.59
C VAL A 101 7.35 15.92 1.89
N ALA A 102 7.61 16.56 0.77
CA ALA A 102 8.81 16.38 -0.03
C ALA A 102 10.12 16.62 0.76
N ASP A 103 10.11 17.60 1.66
CA ASP A 103 11.27 17.91 2.53
C ASP A 103 11.62 16.79 3.52
N ILE A 104 10.69 15.86 3.79
CA ILE A 104 10.86 14.81 4.80
C ILE A 104 11.51 13.56 4.19
N PHE A 105 11.19 13.24 2.94
CA PHE A 105 11.58 12.00 2.30
C PHE A 105 12.78 12.15 1.37
N ASP A 106 13.65 11.16 1.36
CA ASP A 106 14.75 11.08 0.40
C ASP A 106 14.23 10.71 -0.99
N PHE A 107 13.23 9.81 -1.07
CA PHE A 107 12.54 9.52 -2.32
C PHE A 107 11.13 8.93 -2.08
N PHE A 108 10.31 8.91 -3.14
CA PHE A 108 9.00 8.27 -3.17
C PHE A 108 8.95 7.20 -4.25
N MET A 109 8.19 6.13 -3.95
CA MET A 109 7.82 5.08 -4.90
C MET A 109 6.39 5.30 -5.37
N LEU A 110 6.20 5.65 -6.64
CA LEU A 110 4.90 5.91 -7.25
C LEU A 110 4.42 4.66 -8.00
N GLY A 111 3.31 4.12 -7.59
CA GLY A 111 2.71 2.94 -8.21
C GLY A 111 2.85 1.67 -7.40
N GLU A 112 3.06 0.56 -8.09
CA GLU A 112 3.12 -0.77 -7.53
C GLU A 112 4.55 -1.14 -7.17
N GLY A 113 4.74 -1.57 -5.91
CA GLY A 113 6.06 -1.73 -5.33
C GLY A 113 6.66 -3.13 -5.45
N GLU A 114 5.92 -4.13 -5.91
CA GLU A 114 6.34 -5.53 -5.85
C GLU A 114 7.64 -5.83 -6.60
N ASP A 115 7.82 -5.24 -7.79
CA ASP A 115 9.07 -5.38 -8.56
C ASP A 115 10.07 -4.27 -8.24
N SER A 116 9.59 -3.02 -8.18
CA SER A 116 10.46 -1.85 -8.03
C SER A 116 11.20 -1.83 -6.71
N ILE A 117 10.66 -2.45 -5.65
CA ILE A 117 11.37 -2.56 -4.37
C ILE A 117 12.65 -3.41 -4.49
N HIS A 118 12.66 -4.44 -5.33
CA HIS A 118 13.87 -5.23 -5.59
C HIS A 118 14.94 -4.38 -6.28
N GLU A 119 14.56 -3.61 -7.31
CA GLU A 119 15.47 -2.72 -8.03
C GLU A 119 16.08 -1.67 -7.08
N VAL A 120 15.26 -1.08 -6.20
CA VAL A 120 15.69 -0.10 -5.19
C VAL A 120 16.68 -0.71 -4.19
N VAL A 121 16.40 -1.92 -3.69
CA VAL A 121 17.27 -2.64 -2.75
C VAL A 121 18.58 -3.07 -3.44
N GLU A 122 18.54 -3.52 -4.69
CA GLU A 122 19.75 -3.88 -5.43
C GLU A 122 20.70 -2.69 -5.59
N GLU A 123 20.20 -1.51 -5.94
CA GLU A 123 21.01 -0.29 -6.00
C GLU A 123 21.55 0.10 -4.62
N TYR A 124 20.75 -0.08 -3.55
CA TYR A 124 21.22 0.14 -2.18
C TYR A 124 22.37 -0.79 -1.79
N VAL A 125 22.24 -2.09 -2.11
CA VAL A 125 23.29 -3.08 -1.83
C VAL A 125 24.58 -2.74 -2.59
N LYS A 126 24.49 -2.29 -3.85
CA LYS A 126 25.65 -1.82 -4.62
C LYS A 126 26.31 -0.61 -3.95
N TRP A 127 25.52 0.39 -3.57
CA TRP A 127 26.01 1.59 -2.90
C TRP A 127 26.63 1.26 -1.55
N LYS A 128 26.00 0.40 -0.74
CA LYS A 128 26.54 -0.07 0.54
C LYS A 128 27.90 -0.76 0.38
N LYS A 129 28.06 -1.62 -0.64
CA LYS A 129 29.32 -2.30 -0.97
C LYS A 129 30.40 -1.33 -1.45
N SER A 130 30.04 -0.19 -2.04
CA SER A 130 31.01 0.85 -2.44
C SER A 130 31.51 1.70 -1.26
N GLY A 131 31.00 1.49 -0.05
CA GLY A 131 31.38 2.20 1.17
C GLY A 131 30.50 3.38 1.54
N LYS A 132 29.31 3.53 0.96
CA LYS A 132 28.33 4.61 1.24
C LYS A 132 28.94 6.02 1.18
N LYS A 133 29.76 6.30 0.18
CA LYS A 133 30.56 7.53 0.14
C LYS A 133 29.72 8.80 -0.08
N ASN A 134 28.62 8.69 -0.80
CA ASN A 134 27.76 9.82 -1.15
C ASN A 134 26.32 9.32 -1.36
N LYS A 135 25.41 9.77 -0.53
CA LYS A 135 23.99 9.43 -0.64
C LYS A 135 23.38 9.85 -1.99
N ARG A 136 23.90 10.96 -2.55
CA ARG A 136 23.46 11.44 -3.86
C ARG A 136 23.68 10.41 -4.98
N ASP A 137 24.79 9.66 -4.96
CA ASP A 137 25.08 8.64 -5.97
C ASP A 137 24.01 7.54 -5.97
N TYR A 138 23.54 7.13 -4.78
CA TYR A 138 22.45 6.20 -4.64
C TYR A 138 21.13 6.79 -5.16
N LEU A 139 20.81 8.03 -4.81
CA LEU A 139 19.59 8.70 -5.26
C LEU A 139 19.58 8.88 -6.79
N GLU A 140 20.71 9.18 -7.40
CA GLU A 140 20.87 9.28 -8.86
C GLU A 140 20.63 7.91 -9.54
N ALA A 141 21.17 6.83 -8.97
CA ALA A 141 20.96 5.49 -9.51
C ALA A 141 19.48 5.08 -9.46
N ILE A 142 18.79 5.29 -8.34
CA ILE A 142 17.38 4.92 -8.22
C ILE A 142 16.42 5.85 -8.99
N ALA A 143 16.82 7.09 -9.29
CA ALA A 143 16.00 8.01 -10.09
C ALA A 143 15.75 7.51 -11.52
N GLU A 144 16.60 6.59 -12.02
CA GLU A 144 16.41 5.92 -13.30
C GLU A 144 15.32 4.84 -13.27
N ILE A 145 14.97 4.32 -12.10
CA ILE A 145 13.93 3.29 -11.93
C ILE A 145 12.55 3.92 -12.21
N GLU A 146 11.69 3.21 -12.95
CA GLU A 146 10.31 3.68 -13.21
C GLU A 146 9.51 3.75 -11.91
N GLY A 147 8.89 4.90 -11.65
CA GLY A 147 8.09 5.14 -10.45
C GLY A 147 8.85 5.80 -9.31
N ILE A 148 10.14 6.01 -9.41
CA ILE A 148 10.90 6.70 -8.37
C ILE A 148 10.89 8.21 -8.61
N TYR A 149 10.52 8.95 -7.54
CA TYR A 149 10.56 10.40 -7.47
C TYR A 149 11.50 10.83 -6.32
N VAL A 150 12.56 11.55 -6.66
CA VAL A 150 13.54 12.10 -5.71
C VAL A 150 13.30 13.60 -5.61
N PRO A 151 12.64 14.13 -4.57
CA PRO A 151 12.24 15.54 -4.51
C PRO A 151 13.40 16.53 -4.67
N SER A 152 14.56 16.23 -4.08
CA SER A 152 15.76 17.09 -4.15
C SER A 152 16.32 17.26 -5.57
N PHE A 153 15.83 16.50 -6.55
CA PHE A 153 16.23 16.60 -7.95
C PHE A 153 15.28 17.47 -8.79
N TYR A 154 14.39 18.21 -8.13
CA TYR A 154 13.45 19.12 -8.80
C TYR A 154 13.40 20.47 -8.11
N ASP A 155 13.36 21.51 -8.91
CA ASP A 155 13.08 22.87 -8.46
C ASP A 155 11.60 23.15 -8.66
N VAL A 156 10.93 23.57 -7.58
CA VAL A 156 9.52 23.96 -7.61
C VAL A 156 9.42 25.48 -7.53
N GLU A 157 8.84 26.08 -8.57
CA GLU A 157 8.56 27.50 -8.59
C GLU A 157 7.08 27.75 -8.28
N TYR A 158 6.81 28.82 -7.55
CA TYR A 158 5.47 29.23 -7.18
C TYR A 158 5.10 30.57 -7.83
N ASN A 159 3.82 30.76 -8.10
CA ASN A 159 3.24 32.05 -8.46
C ASN A 159 3.06 32.93 -7.21
N ASP A 160 2.74 34.21 -7.40
CA ASP A 160 2.53 35.15 -6.29
C ASP A 160 1.35 34.75 -5.35
N ASP A 161 0.42 33.96 -5.86
CA ASP A 161 -0.71 33.40 -5.09
C ASP A 161 -0.41 32.04 -4.42
N ASN A 162 0.86 31.63 -4.39
CA ASN A 162 1.34 30.35 -3.87
C ASN A 162 0.85 29.09 -4.63
N THR A 163 0.29 29.24 -5.81
CA THR A 163 0.06 28.07 -6.68
C THR A 163 1.36 27.65 -7.36
N VAL A 164 1.51 26.33 -7.62
CA VAL A 164 2.70 25.80 -8.30
C VAL A 164 2.74 26.36 -9.74
N LYS A 165 3.84 27.03 -10.08
CA LYS A 165 4.10 27.56 -11.42
C LYS A 165 4.77 26.53 -12.31
N SER A 166 5.83 25.90 -11.80
CA SER A 166 6.58 24.86 -12.52
C SER A 166 7.27 23.88 -11.56
N VAL A 167 7.49 22.65 -12.04
CA VAL A 167 8.34 21.66 -11.42
C VAL A 167 9.35 21.23 -12.47
N THR A 168 10.62 21.54 -12.26
CA THR A 168 11.68 21.38 -13.27
C THR A 168 12.81 20.52 -12.72
N PRO A 169 13.26 19.46 -13.45
CA PRO A 169 14.43 18.69 -13.03
C PRO A 169 15.68 19.59 -12.95
N ASN A 170 16.41 19.46 -11.84
CA ASN A 170 17.73 20.10 -11.63
C ASN A 170 18.89 19.09 -11.64
N ASN A 171 18.58 17.82 -11.92
CA ASN A 171 19.53 16.71 -11.99
C ASN A 171 19.36 15.95 -13.31
N PRO A 172 20.44 15.55 -14.03
CA PRO A 172 20.34 14.85 -15.31
C PRO A 172 19.66 13.48 -15.22
N HIS A 173 19.64 12.83 -14.05
CA HIS A 173 18.97 11.54 -13.81
C HIS A 173 17.48 11.71 -13.50
N ALA A 174 17.02 12.93 -13.19
CA ALA A 174 15.63 13.21 -12.93
C ALA A 174 14.81 13.32 -14.22
N LYS A 175 13.72 12.58 -14.31
CA LYS A 175 12.84 12.59 -15.49
C LYS A 175 11.90 13.80 -15.45
N PRO A 176 11.68 14.52 -16.57
CA PRO A 176 10.72 15.64 -16.60
C PRO A 176 9.31 15.26 -16.16
N LYS A 177 8.98 13.98 -16.24
CA LYS A 177 7.73 13.38 -15.79
C LYS A 177 7.96 11.99 -15.24
N VAL A 178 7.71 11.82 -13.98
CA VAL A 178 7.77 10.49 -13.34
C VAL A 178 6.51 9.70 -13.70
N ARG A 179 6.69 8.52 -14.28
CA ARG A 179 5.60 7.58 -14.57
C ARG A 179 5.49 6.60 -13.41
N LYS A 180 4.28 6.36 -12.93
CA LYS A 180 4.05 5.34 -11.90
C LYS A 180 4.39 3.94 -12.42
N ARG A 181 4.95 3.11 -11.56
CA ARG A 181 5.15 1.69 -11.85
C ARG A 181 3.81 0.96 -11.90
N ILE A 182 3.63 0.10 -12.89
CA ILE A 182 2.42 -0.72 -13.07
C ILE A 182 2.85 -2.15 -13.37
N MET A 183 2.36 -3.11 -12.59
CA MET A 183 2.53 -4.53 -12.86
C MET A 183 1.77 -4.90 -14.13
N LYS A 184 2.49 -5.32 -15.18
CA LYS A 184 1.90 -5.62 -16.50
C LYS A 184 1.00 -6.85 -16.45
N ASP A 185 1.44 -7.90 -15.78
CA ASP A 185 0.66 -9.13 -15.57
C ASP A 185 0.28 -9.23 -14.09
N PHE A 186 -0.90 -8.73 -13.76
CA PHE A 186 -1.41 -8.78 -12.40
C PHE A 186 -1.67 -10.20 -11.91
N ASN A 187 -1.97 -11.12 -12.81
CA ASN A 187 -2.19 -12.52 -12.46
C ASN A 187 -0.89 -13.21 -11.98
N ALA A 188 0.26 -12.84 -12.56
CA ALA A 188 1.57 -13.33 -12.16
C ALA A 188 2.18 -12.56 -10.97
N THR A 189 1.61 -11.40 -10.60
CA THR A 189 2.11 -10.59 -9.48
C THR A 189 2.19 -11.41 -8.20
N TYR A 190 3.22 -11.14 -7.42
CA TYR A 190 3.46 -11.78 -6.13
C TYR A 190 2.19 -11.85 -5.26
N ALA A 191 1.94 -12.99 -4.69
CA ALA A 191 0.94 -13.21 -3.67
C ALA A 191 1.57 -14.09 -2.57
N PRO A 192 1.55 -13.66 -1.30
CA PRO A 192 2.12 -14.45 -0.21
C PRO A 192 1.50 -15.85 -0.16
N GLU A 193 2.33 -16.88 -0.01
CA GLU A 193 1.86 -18.26 0.20
C GLU A 193 1.53 -18.51 1.67
N THR A 194 2.09 -17.70 2.55
CA THR A 194 1.84 -17.69 3.99
C THR A 194 1.36 -16.31 4.44
N ILE A 195 0.69 -16.26 5.59
CA ILE A 195 0.19 -15.01 6.18
C ILE A 195 0.71 -14.85 7.61
N ILE A 196 1.03 -13.61 7.97
CA ILE A 196 1.34 -13.28 9.35
C ILE A 196 0.04 -13.26 10.15
N VAL A 197 -0.09 -14.17 11.09
CA VAL A 197 -1.21 -14.25 12.04
C VAL A 197 -0.78 -13.55 13.33
N PRO A 198 -1.45 -12.47 13.76
CA PRO A 198 -1.09 -11.75 14.98
C PRO A 198 -1.50 -12.57 16.22
N PHE A 199 -0.78 -12.37 17.35
CA PHE A 199 -1.16 -12.97 18.64
C PHE A 199 -2.36 -12.29 19.31
N GLY A 200 -2.58 -11.01 19.02
CA GLY A 200 -3.69 -10.22 19.56
C GLY A 200 -4.86 -10.12 18.60
N GLU A 201 -5.99 -9.71 19.12
CA GLU A 201 -7.19 -9.43 18.30
C GLU A 201 -6.93 -8.28 17.34
N VAL A 202 -7.33 -8.46 16.09
CA VAL A 202 -7.24 -7.45 15.03
C VAL A 202 -8.59 -7.28 14.34
N VAL A 203 -8.83 -6.09 13.81
CA VAL A 203 -10.10 -5.74 13.13
C VAL A 203 -10.35 -6.61 11.89
N HIS A 204 -9.27 -7.03 11.19
CA HIS A 204 -9.35 -7.83 9.97
C HIS A 204 -8.75 -9.22 10.19
N ASP A 205 -9.41 -10.02 11.01
CA ASP A 205 -9.01 -11.39 11.34
C ASP A 205 -9.54 -12.37 10.30
N ARG A 206 -9.01 -12.29 9.08
CA ARG A 206 -9.49 -13.04 7.92
C ARG A 206 -8.47 -13.16 6.80
N VAL A 207 -8.66 -14.13 5.91
CA VAL A 207 -7.94 -14.21 4.64
C VAL A 207 -8.45 -13.13 3.69
N MET A 208 -7.55 -12.31 3.16
CA MET A 208 -7.86 -11.27 2.19
C MET A 208 -7.40 -11.69 0.79
N LEU A 209 -8.33 -11.79 -0.17
CA LEU A 209 -8.03 -12.11 -1.57
C LEU A 209 -8.17 -10.85 -2.42
N GLU A 210 -7.06 -10.31 -2.91
CA GLU A 210 -7.05 -9.20 -3.84
C GLU A 210 -7.41 -9.69 -5.24
N VAL A 211 -8.68 -9.48 -5.65
CA VAL A 211 -9.20 -10.01 -6.91
C VAL A 211 -8.88 -9.13 -8.12
N MET A 212 -8.81 -7.81 -7.91
CA MET A 212 -8.48 -6.86 -8.98
C MET A 212 -7.91 -5.56 -8.42
N ARG A 213 -7.17 -4.84 -9.25
CA ARG A 213 -6.68 -3.47 -9.00
C ARG A 213 -7.28 -2.51 -10.01
N GLY A 214 -7.59 -1.30 -9.55
CA GLY A 214 -8.21 -0.26 -10.34
C GLY A 214 -9.73 -0.29 -10.30
N CYS A 215 -10.34 0.73 -10.91
CA CYS A 215 -11.78 0.88 -11.03
C CYS A 215 -12.12 1.65 -12.32
N LEU A 216 -13.15 1.21 -13.05
CA LEU A 216 -13.59 1.82 -14.30
C LEU A 216 -14.63 2.93 -14.10
N ARG A 217 -15.20 3.07 -12.90
CA ARG A 217 -16.42 3.85 -12.69
C ARG A 217 -16.27 5.36 -12.83
N GLY A 218 -15.17 5.94 -12.45
CA GLY A 218 -14.91 7.37 -12.64
C GLY A 218 -15.79 8.30 -11.81
N CYS A 219 -16.18 7.91 -10.60
CA CYS A 219 -16.85 8.77 -9.63
C CYS A 219 -15.98 10.01 -9.36
N ARG A 220 -16.54 11.23 -9.47
CA ARG A 220 -15.78 12.49 -9.44
C ARG A 220 -15.09 12.78 -8.11
N PHE A 221 -15.61 12.27 -7.02
CA PHE A 221 -15.03 12.42 -5.67
C PHE A 221 -13.97 11.38 -5.35
N CYS A 222 -13.80 10.33 -6.16
CA CYS A 222 -12.99 9.17 -5.81
C CYS A 222 -11.57 9.26 -6.38
N GLN A 223 -10.59 9.60 -5.55
CA GLN A 223 -9.18 9.61 -5.93
C GLN A 223 -8.68 8.22 -6.33
N ALA A 224 -9.11 7.17 -5.63
CA ALA A 224 -8.69 5.79 -5.90
C ALA A 224 -9.04 5.33 -7.32
N GLY A 225 -10.17 5.78 -7.87
CA GLY A 225 -10.57 5.51 -9.26
C GLY A 225 -9.61 6.07 -10.32
N TYR A 226 -8.74 7.01 -9.96
CA TYR A 226 -7.71 7.57 -10.84
C TYR A 226 -6.32 7.01 -10.54
N ILE A 227 -5.94 6.90 -9.27
CA ILE A 227 -4.63 6.45 -8.82
C ILE A 227 -4.35 5.01 -9.27
N TYR A 228 -5.32 4.10 -9.11
CA TYR A 228 -5.11 2.67 -9.33
C TYR A 228 -5.41 2.18 -10.75
N ARG A 229 -5.69 3.07 -11.70
CA ARG A 229 -5.82 2.68 -13.13
C ARG A 229 -4.49 2.20 -13.71
N PRO A 230 -4.54 1.29 -14.70
CA PRO A 230 -5.68 0.62 -15.33
C PRO A 230 -6.31 -0.47 -14.47
N LEU A 231 -7.52 -0.92 -14.84
CA LEU A 231 -8.14 -2.10 -14.27
C LEU A 231 -7.37 -3.34 -14.68
N ARG A 232 -7.06 -4.21 -13.73
CA ARG A 232 -6.43 -5.53 -13.95
C ARG A 232 -7.02 -6.53 -12.96
N GLU A 233 -7.28 -7.73 -13.43
CA GLU A 233 -7.94 -8.79 -12.67
C GLU A 233 -7.03 -10.01 -12.54
N ARG A 234 -7.17 -10.75 -11.43
CA ARG A 234 -6.60 -12.10 -11.28
C ARG A 234 -7.60 -13.13 -11.79
N LYS A 235 -7.10 -14.20 -12.34
CA LYS A 235 -7.92 -15.34 -12.77
C LYS A 235 -8.50 -16.07 -11.55
N PRO A 236 -9.79 -16.52 -11.62
CA PRO A 236 -10.40 -17.27 -10.52
C PRO A 236 -9.59 -18.48 -10.06
N GLU A 237 -8.98 -19.24 -10.97
CA GLU A 237 -8.20 -20.44 -10.66
C GLU A 237 -6.97 -20.08 -9.79
N ARG A 238 -6.29 -18.95 -10.10
CA ARG A 238 -5.16 -18.47 -9.28
C ARG A 238 -5.62 -18.06 -7.89
N LEU A 239 -6.76 -17.38 -7.80
CA LEU A 239 -7.35 -16.94 -6.53
C LEU A 239 -7.78 -18.11 -5.66
N LEU A 240 -8.32 -19.18 -6.24
CA LEU A 240 -8.68 -20.40 -5.50
C LEU A 240 -7.45 -21.07 -4.90
N GLY A 241 -6.36 -21.19 -5.67
CA GLY A 241 -5.11 -21.74 -5.14
C GLY A 241 -4.51 -20.89 -4.01
N ILE A 242 -4.55 -19.55 -4.13
CA ILE A 242 -4.12 -18.66 -3.05
C ILE A 242 -5.01 -18.83 -1.81
N ALA A 243 -6.33 -18.93 -1.98
CA ALA A 243 -7.26 -19.12 -0.87
C ALA A 243 -6.99 -20.41 -0.10
N GLU A 244 -6.79 -21.52 -0.81
CA GLU A 244 -6.48 -22.83 -0.21
C GLU A 244 -5.20 -22.78 0.63
N ASN A 245 -4.11 -22.21 0.07
CA ASN A 245 -2.83 -22.07 0.77
C ASN A 245 -2.96 -21.19 2.02
N LEU A 246 -3.60 -20.02 1.91
CA LEU A 246 -3.75 -19.09 3.02
C LEU A 246 -4.65 -19.65 4.13
N LEU A 247 -5.71 -20.39 3.79
CA LEU A 247 -6.56 -21.07 4.77
C LEU A 247 -5.80 -22.19 5.48
N ALA A 248 -4.97 -22.93 4.74
CA ALA A 248 -4.22 -24.04 5.32
C ALA A 248 -3.16 -23.58 6.33
N CYS A 249 -2.55 -22.42 6.11
CA CYS A 249 -1.46 -21.91 6.97
C CYS A 249 -1.92 -20.98 8.09
N SER A 250 -3.14 -20.37 8.01
CA SER A 250 -3.57 -19.34 8.96
C SER A 250 -4.55 -19.80 10.03
N GLY A 251 -5.37 -20.79 9.71
CA GLY A 251 -6.49 -21.21 10.58
C GLY A 251 -7.65 -20.21 10.64
N TYR A 252 -7.69 -19.20 9.78
CA TYR A 252 -8.81 -18.27 9.72
C TYR A 252 -10.11 -18.93 9.27
N ASP A 253 -11.23 -18.47 9.80
CA ASP A 253 -12.58 -18.96 9.51
C ASP A 253 -13.39 -18.03 8.60
N GLU A 254 -12.74 -17.03 8.00
CA GLU A 254 -13.36 -16.10 7.04
C GLU A 254 -12.42 -15.77 5.89
N ILE A 255 -12.99 -15.70 4.69
CA ILE A 255 -12.35 -15.13 3.49
C ILE A 255 -13.08 -13.85 3.10
N SER A 256 -12.34 -12.80 2.80
CA SER A 256 -12.88 -11.55 2.24
C SER A 256 -12.22 -11.24 0.92
N LEU A 257 -13.02 -10.89 -0.10
CA LEU A 257 -12.49 -10.37 -1.35
C LEU A 257 -12.03 -8.91 -1.14
N SER A 258 -10.97 -8.51 -1.83
CA SER A 258 -10.45 -7.14 -1.77
C SER A 258 -10.40 -6.53 -3.16
N SER A 259 -11.11 -5.42 -3.33
CA SER A 259 -11.10 -4.60 -4.54
C SER A 259 -11.77 -3.25 -4.31
N LEU A 260 -11.66 -2.33 -5.28
CA LEU A 260 -12.40 -1.07 -5.27
C LEU A 260 -13.87 -1.22 -5.70
N SER A 261 -14.25 -2.33 -6.35
CA SER A 261 -15.62 -2.60 -6.80
C SER A 261 -15.79 -4.08 -7.10
N THR A 262 -16.03 -4.88 -6.07
CA THR A 262 -16.07 -6.36 -6.17
C THR A 262 -17.13 -6.86 -7.15
N SER A 263 -18.28 -6.20 -7.21
CA SER A 263 -19.36 -6.55 -8.17
C SER A 263 -19.00 -6.29 -9.64
N ASP A 264 -17.91 -5.58 -9.92
CA ASP A 264 -17.41 -5.35 -11.28
C ASP A 264 -16.32 -6.34 -11.69
N PHE A 265 -15.92 -7.25 -10.81
CA PHE A 265 -14.96 -8.31 -11.13
C PHE A 265 -15.58 -9.31 -12.10
N SER A 266 -14.96 -9.52 -13.26
CA SER A 266 -15.51 -10.35 -14.34
C SER A 266 -15.65 -11.82 -13.95
N GLY A 267 -14.74 -12.34 -13.13
CA GLY A 267 -14.72 -13.71 -12.62
C GLY A 267 -15.48 -13.93 -11.32
N LEU A 268 -16.33 -12.99 -10.87
CA LEU A 268 -16.94 -13.05 -9.54
C LEU A 268 -17.76 -14.32 -9.31
N ARG A 269 -18.58 -14.73 -10.29
CA ARG A 269 -19.43 -15.92 -10.18
C ARG A 269 -18.58 -17.20 -10.07
N ASP A 270 -17.64 -17.39 -10.99
CA ASP A 270 -16.78 -18.57 -11.03
C ASP A 270 -15.92 -18.68 -9.75
N LEU A 271 -15.36 -17.57 -9.31
CA LEU A 271 -14.62 -17.51 -8.06
C LEU A 271 -15.50 -17.86 -6.86
N THR A 272 -16.69 -17.28 -6.76
CA THR A 272 -17.59 -17.52 -5.62
C THR A 272 -18.07 -18.98 -5.59
N ASP A 273 -18.46 -19.55 -6.74
CA ASP A 273 -18.86 -20.95 -6.81
C ASP A 273 -17.69 -21.91 -6.44
N GLY A 274 -16.45 -21.55 -6.80
CA GLY A 274 -15.26 -22.28 -6.38
C GLY A 274 -14.97 -22.16 -4.87
N LEU A 275 -15.01 -20.93 -4.33
CA LEU A 275 -14.80 -20.67 -2.91
C LEU A 275 -15.86 -21.34 -2.04
N LEU A 276 -17.13 -21.37 -2.45
CA LEU A 276 -18.21 -22.03 -1.72
C LEU A 276 -17.96 -23.53 -1.55
N LYS A 277 -17.38 -24.21 -2.53
CA LYS A 277 -17.00 -25.63 -2.41
C LYS A 277 -15.98 -25.85 -1.29
N ILE A 278 -15.01 -24.91 -1.14
CA ILE A 278 -13.99 -24.97 -0.11
C ILE A 278 -14.58 -24.61 1.27
N THR A 279 -15.44 -23.58 1.29
CA THR A 279 -15.93 -22.96 2.53
C THR A 279 -17.12 -23.70 3.17
N GLU A 280 -18.02 -24.31 2.37
CA GLU A 280 -19.17 -25.05 2.88
C GLU A 280 -18.74 -26.26 3.71
N GLU A 281 -17.76 -27.02 3.23
CA GLU A 281 -17.24 -28.19 3.92
C GLU A 281 -16.57 -27.83 5.25
N LYS A 282 -15.79 -26.72 5.25
CA LYS A 282 -15.01 -26.26 6.41
C LYS A 282 -15.77 -25.24 7.28
N LYS A 283 -16.99 -24.86 6.93
CA LYS A 283 -17.82 -23.83 7.60
C LYS A 283 -17.11 -22.46 7.70
N ILE A 284 -16.34 -22.10 6.67
CA ILE A 284 -15.62 -20.81 6.57
C ILE A 284 -16.54 -19.76 5.99
N GLY A 285 -16.59 -18.58 6.60
CA GLY A 285 -17.38 -17.44 6.12
C GLY A 285 -16.80 -16.84 4.85
N LEU A 286 -17.66 -16.37 3.91
CA LEU A 286 -17.26 -15.62 2.75
C LEU A 286 -17.85 -14.21 2.81
N SER A 287 -17.01 -13.18 2.73
CA SER A 287 -17.37 -11.76 2.74
C SER A 287 -17.10 -11.12 1.39
N LEU A 288 -18.10 -10.42 0.87
CA LEU A 288 -18.04 -9.70 -0.40
C LEU A 288 -18.20 -8.19 -0.15
N PRO A 289 -17.12 -7.48 0.17
CA PRO A 289 -17.16 -6.04 0.38
C PRO A 289 -17.22 -5.26 -0.93
N SER A 290 -17.46 -3.96 -0.85
CA SER A 290 -17.44 -3.03 -2.00
C SER A 290 -18.43 -3.41 -3.11
N LEU A 291 -19.62 -3.89 -2.74
CA LEU A 291 -20.70 -4.20 -3.67
C LEU A 291 -21.40 -2.93 -4.14
N ARG A 292 -21.74 -2.90 -5.42
CA ARG A 292 -22.57 -1.85 -6.01
C ARG A 292 -24.01 -2.34 -6.12
N ILE A 293 -24.93 -1.46 -5.82
CA ILE A 293 -26.37 -1.78 -5.83
C ILE A 293 -26.90 -2.07 -7.24
N ASP A 294 -26.32 -1.43 -8.26
CA ASP A 294 -26.70 -1.57 -9.68
C ASP A 294 -26.20 -2.87 -10.32
N ASN A 295 -25.25 -3.54 -9.70
CA ASN A 295 -24.68 -4.81 -10.18
C ASN A 295 -24.76 -5.90 -9.10
N PHE A 296 -25.85 -5.88 -8.33
CA PHE A 296 -26.05 -6.78 -7.20
C PHE A 296 -26.84 -8.03 -7.65
N SER A 297 -26.36 -9.22 -7.27
CA SER A 297 -27.01 -10.49 -7.51
C SER A 297 -27.57 -11.07 -6.21
N LEU A 298 -28.90 -11.12 -6.09
CA LEU A 298 -29.60 -11.76 -4.96
C LEU A 298 -29.24 -13.26 -4.88
N GLU A 299 -29.20 -13.97 -6.00
CA GLU A 299 -28.83 -15.39 -6.06
C GLU A 299 -27.43 -15.64 -5.46
N LEU A 300 -26.46 -14.78 -5.79
CA LEU A 300 -25.11 -14.89 -5.26
C LEU A 300 -25.09 -14.70 -3.74
N MET A 301 -25.84 -13.71 -3.25
CA MET A 301 -25.92 -13.43 -1.81
C MET A 301 -26.61 -14.54 -1.04
N GLU A 302 -27.68 -15.11 -1.57
CA GLU A 302 -28.35 -16.27 -0.95
C GLU A 302 -27.39 -17.46 -0.81
N LYS A 303 -26.56 -17.72 -1.80
CA LYS A 303 -25.52 -18.75 -1.74
C LYS A 303 -24.49 -18.45 -0.62
N VAL A 304 -23.94 -17.24 -0.59
CA VAL A 304 -22.94 -16.84 0.40
C VAL A 304 -23.49 -16.89 1.83
N GLN A 305 -24.73 -16.45 2.04
CA GLN A 305 -25.36 -16.43 3.35
C GLN A 305 -25.75 -17.81 3.90
N LYS A 306 -25.75 -18.87 3.08
CA LYS A 306 -26.00 -20.25 3.55
C LYS A 306 -24.95 -20.73 4.53
N VAL A 307 -23.68 -20.34 4.35
CA VAL A 307 -22.58 -20.74 5.22
C VAL A 307 -22.56 -19.89 6.49
N ARG A 308 -22.55 -18.58 6.32
CA ARG A 308 -22.55 -17.61 7.44
C ARG A 308 -23.27 -16.34 7.02
N LYS A 309 -24.15 -15.82 7.87
CA LYS A 309 -24.81 -14.53 7.60
C LYS A 309 -23.81 -13.40 7.71
N THR A 310 -23.62 -12.66 6.64
CA THR A 310 -22.78 -11.46 6.56
C THR A 310 -23.61 -10.23 6.30
N GLY A 311 -23.24 -9.10 6.90
CA GLY A 311 -23.85 -7.81 6.59
C GLY A 311 -23.53 -7.36 5.16
N ILE A 312 -24.48 -6.67 4.53
CA ILE A 312 -24.31 -6.09 3.20
C ILE A 312 -24.33 -4.56 3.36
N THR A 313 -23.36 -3.90 2.76
CA THR A 313 -23.30 -2.45 2.76
C THR A 313 -23.32 -1.92 1.33
N PHE A 314 -24.22 -0.98 1.07
CA PHE A 314 -24.31 -0.26 -0.19
C PHE A 314 -24.12 1.24 0.03
N ALA A 315 -23.41 1.89 -0.89
CA ALA A 315 -23.14 3.31 -0.83
C ALA A 315 -23.70 4.03 -2.07
N PRO A 316 -24.95 4.52 -2.03
CA PRO A 316 -25.52 5.34 -3.12
C PRO A 316 -24.87 6.73 -3.21
N GLU A 317 -24.18 7.18 -2.15
CA GLU A 317 -23.43 8.42 -2.01
C GLU A 317 -24.30 9.69 -1.95
N ALA A 318 -25.48 9.68 -2.59
CA ALA A 318 -26.41 10.81 -2.57
C ALA A 318 -27.86 10.34 -2.62
N GLY A 319 -28.76 11.07 -1.93
CA GLY A 319 -30.17 10.74 -1.80
C GLY A 319 -31.01 11.04 -3.06
N THR A 320 -30.53 11.85 -3.99
CA THR A 320 -31.27 12.20 -5.21
C THR A 320 -30.54 11.75 -6.47
N GLN A 321 -31.30 11.45 -7.54
CA GLN A 321 -30.74 11.09 -8.83
C GLN A 321 -29.85 12.21 -9.39
N ILE A 322 -30.32 13.46 -9.33
CA ILE A 322 -29.57 14.63 -9.80
C ILE A 322 -28.17 14.69 -9.16
N LEU A 323 -28.07 14.51 -7.85
CA LEU A 323 -26.80 14.54 -7.16
C LEU A 323 -25.91 13.34 -7.53
N ARG A 324 -26.49 12.13 -7.69
CA ARG A 324 -25.76 10.96 -8.16
C ARG A 324 -25.18 11.17 -9.56
N ASP A 325 -25.93 11.81 -10.45
CA ASP A 325 -25.47 12.16 -11.80
C ASP A 325 -24.36 13.21 -11.76
N VAL A 326 -24.49 14.25 -10.92
CA VAL A 326 -23.47 15.28 -10.71
C VAL A 326 -22.14 14.68 -10.24
N ILE A 327 -22.16 13.74 -9.32
CA ILE A 327 -20.93 13.07 -8.82
C ILE A 327 -20.49 11.88 -9.70
N ASN A 328 -21.20 11.61 -10.80
CA ASN A 328 -20.95 10.50 -11.73
C ASN A 328 -20.95 9.12 -11.02
N LYS A 329 -21.90 8.91 -10.10
CA LYS A 329 -22.02 7.63 -9.39
C LYS A 329 -22.62 6.53 -10.25
N ASN A 330 -23.41 6.88 -11.28
CA ASN A 330 -24.08 5.97 -12.22
C ASN A 330 -24.91 4.86 -11.52
N ILE A 331 -25.72 5.24 -10.55
CA ILE A 331 -26.72 4.39 -9.87
C ILE A 331 -28.08 5.05 -10.04
N ASN A 332 -29.06 4.30 -10.56
CA ASN A 332 -30.44 4.75 -10.75
C ASN A 332 -31.31 4.46 -9.52
#